data_3e0492f96a7d2255dfa54120ed31a5e9
#
_entry.id   3e0492f96a7d2255dfa54120ed31a5e9
#
_cell.length_a   1.000
_cell.length_b   1.000
_cell.length_c   1.000
_cell.angle_alpha   90.00
_cell.angle_beta   90.00
_cell.angle_gamma   90.00
#
_symmetry.space_group_name_H-M   'P 1'
#
loop_
_entity.id
_entity.type
_entity.pdbx_description
1 polymer ?
#
loop_
_entity_poly.entity_id
_entity_poly.type
_entity_poly.pdbx_seq_one_letter_code
_entity_poly.pdbx_strand_id
1 'polypeptide(L)'
;MRKLIYILTLAGCLLCVACQRTKPQAPANRTCTADSAQLAMVFFYQRMAEEADRSLAQTVQTAGQPYTLHNTGFWYRITRRTELPHLQKGQLVTLCMKVYTLQDTLLLDTQESIEVEKRQTVKAVDSFLPEMRMDESAVLLVPWYCAYGQTGTGEIPPYENVKIKIEVKHNY
;
A
#
# COMPACT_ATOMS: atom_id res chain seq x y z
N MET A 1 -4.22 81.36 -2.58
CA MET A 1 -5.04 80.25 -2.02
C MET A 1 -5.42 79.20 -3.09
N ARG A 2 -5.92 79.57 -4.28
CA ARG A 2 -6.33 78.58 -5.31
C ARG A 2 -5.17 77.69 -5.83
N LYS A 3 -3.95 78.19 -5.97
CA LYS A 3 -2.78 77.43 -6.43
C LYS A 3 -2.31 76.37 -5.39
N LEU A 4 -2.49 76.66 -4.09
CA LEU A 4 -2.13 75.75 -3.00
C LEU A 4 -3.06 74.53 -2.95
N ILE A 5 -4.34 74.75 -3.26
CA ILE A 5 -5.38 73.69 -3.31
C ILE A 5 -5.09 72.67 -4.47
N TYR A 6 -4.67 73.17 -5.65
CA TYR A 6 -4.32 72.26 -6.80
C TYR A 6 -3.06 71.48 -6.52
N ILE A 7 -2.09 71.97 -5.78
CA ILE A 7 -0.88 71.23 -5.39
C ILE A 7 -1.24 70.13 -4.39
N LEU A 8 -2.13 70.41 -3.44
CA LEU A 8 -2.58 69.44 -2.44
C LEU A 8 -3.43 68.28 -3.09
N THR A 9 -4.29 68.65 -4.05
CA THR A 9 -5.09 67.63 -4.78
C THR A 9 -4.24 66.78 -5.71
N LEU A 10 -3.23 67.33 -6.36
CA LEU A 10 -2.30 66.57 -7.23
C LEU A 10 -1.41 65.66 -6.39
N ALA A 11 -0.96 66.05 -5.20
CA ALA A 11 -0.20 65.20 -4.29
C ALA A 11 -1.04 64.04 -3.73
N GLY A 12 -2.35 64.26 -3.48
CA GLY A 12 -3.27 63.20 -3.03
C GLY A 12 -3.52 62.13 -4.08
N CYS A 13 -3.59 62.49 -5.38
CA CYS A 13 -3.77 61.53 -6.47
C CYS A 13 -2.54 60.65 -6.72
N LEU A 14 -1.31 61.14 -6.45
CA LEU A 14 -0.09 60.32 -6.64
C LEU A 14 0.08 59.23 -5.57
N LEU A 15 -0.55 59.36 -4.40
CA LEU A 15 -0.47 58.36 -3.34
C LEU A 15 -1.39 57.13 -3.55
N CYS A 16 -2.35 57.18 -4.44
CA CYS A 16 -3.28 56.08 -4.69
C CYS A 16 -2.75 55.01 -5.69
N VAL A 17 -1.61 55.23 -6.35
CA VAL A 17 -1.07 54.28 -7.35
C VAL A 17 -0.11 53.24 -6.75
N ALA A 18 0.25 53.33 -5.46
CA ALA A 18 1.26 52.48 -4.83
C ALA A 18 0.74 51.14 -4.25
N CYS A 19 -0.55 50.81 -4.38
CA CYS A 19 -1.07 49.51 -4.00
C CYS A 19 -1.20 48.60 -5.21
N GLN A 20 -0.08 48.28 -5.88
CA GLN A 20 -0.04 47.08 -6.67
C GLN A 20 -0.01 45.88 -5.70
N ARG A 21 -1.14 45.21 -5.52
CA ARG A 21 -1.20 43.92 -4.88
C ARG A 21 -0.29 42.98 -5.70
N THR A 22 0.90 42.73 -5.20
CA THR A 22 1.75 41.65 -5.71
C THR A 22 0.92 40.39 -5.63
N LYS A 23 0.58 39.79 -6.81
CA LYS A 23 -0.06 38.49 -6.86
C LYS A 23 0.83 37.54 -6.06
N PRO A 24 0.29 36.75 -5.12
CA PRO A 24 1.09 35.80 -4.40
C PRO A 24 1.80 34.91 -5.44
N GLN A 25 3.12 34.97 -5.49
CA GLN A 25 3.91 34.04 -6.32
C GLN A 25 3.69 32.65 -5.76
N ALA A 26 3.15 31.77 -6.61
CA ALA A 26 3.16 30.36 -6.30
C ALA A 26 4.61 29.93 -6.04
N PRO A 27 4.86 29.11 -4.99
CA PRO A 27 6.21 28.60 -4.75
C PRO A 27 6.77 28.01 -6.03
N ALA A 28 8.02 28.35 -6.36
CA ALA A 28 8.71 27.90 -7.58
C ALA A 28 8.73 26.36 -7.75
N ASN A 29 8.39 25.62 -6.70
CA ASN A 29 8.28 24.17 -6.65
C ASN A 29 6.91 23.61 -7.11
N ARG A 30 5.99 24.43 -7.63
CA ARG A 30 4.67 24.01 -8.14
C ARG A 30 4.55 23.94 -9.65
N THR A 31 5.60 24.05 -10.38
CA THR A 31 5.62 23.53 -11.76
C THR A 31 5.87 22.04 -11.70
N CYS A 32 4.86 21.28 -11.29
CA CYS A 32 4.80 19.85 -11.60
C CYS A 32 4.54 19.66 -13.10
N THR A 33 5.49 20.03 -13.93
CA THR A 33 5.81 19.23 -15.07
C THR A 33 6.44 17.98 -14.46
N ALA A 34 5.63 16.92 -14.29
CA ALA A 34 6.19 15.61 -13.95
C ALA A 34 7.34 15.41 -14.94
N ASP A 35 8.57 15.38 -14.42
CA ASP A 35 9.74 15.14 -15.23
C ASP A 35 9.46 13.86 -16.03
N SER A 36 9.83 13.82 -17.29
CA SER A 36 9.62 12.64 -18.14
C SER A 36 10.13 11.36 -17.50
N ALA A 37 11.16 11.46 -16.67
CA ALA A 37 11.69 10.37 -15.85
C ALA A 37 10.69 9.89 -14.78
N GLN A 38 9.98 10.80 -14.10
CA GLN A 38 8.96 10.44 -13.09
C GLN A 38 7.77 9.75 -13.75
N LEU A 39 7.32 10.24 -14.90
CA LEU A 39 6.24 9.61 -15.66
C LEU A 39 6.65 8.21 -16.15
N ALA A 40 7.87 8.05 -16.67
CA ALA A 40 8.39 6.74 -17.08
C ALA A 40 8.43 5.74 -15.91
N MET A 41 8.80 6.21 -14.71
CA MET A 41 8.82 5.39 -13.49
C MET A 41 7.42 4.95 -13.07
N VAL A 42 6.43 5.86 -13.11
CA VAL A 42 5.03 5.52 -12.83
C VAL A 42 4.51 4.45 -13.80
N PHE A 43 4.73 4.62 -15.11
CA PHE A 43 4.33 3.63 -16.11
C PHE A 43 5.04 2.29 -15.91
N PHE A 44 6.32 2.30 -15.54
CA PHE A 44 7.05 1.07 -15.23
C PHE A 44 6.40 0.29 -14.09
N TYR A 45 6.11 0.95 -12.94
CA TYR A 45 5.48 0.29 -11.81
C TYR A 45 4.04 -0.17 -12.09
N GLN A 46 3.28 0.59 -12.86
CA GLN A 46 1.94 0.16 -13.29
C GLN A 46 2.02 -1.14 -14.11
N ARG A 47 2.91 -1.21 -15.09
CA ARG A 47 3.10 -2.43 -15.87
C ARG A 47 3.54 -3.62 -15.04
N MET A 48 4.47 -3.42 -14.11
CA MET A 48 4.92 -4.47 -13.19
C MET A 48 3.78 -4.98 -12.30
N ALA A 49 2.90 -4.09 -11.82
CA ALA A 49 1.75 -4.48 -11.03
C ALA A 49 0.71 -5.25 -11.88
N GLU A 50 0.39 -4.78 -13.08
CA GLU A 50 -0.51 -5.47 -14.01
C GLU A 50 0.01 -6.87 -14.40
N GLU A 51 1.32 -7.02 -14.57
CA GLU A 51 1.94 -8.32 -14.86
C GLU A 51 1.86 -9.26 -13.65
N ALA A 52 2.07 -8.74 -12.44
CA ALA A 52 1.89 -9.49 -11.21
C ALA A 52 0.45 -10.01 -11.06
N ASP A 53 -0.54 -9.15 -11.26
CA ASP A 53 -1.96 -9.51 -11.18
C ASP A 53 -2.34 -10.56 -12.22
N ARG A 54 -1.83 -10.42 -13.45
CA ARG A 54 -2.05 -11.41 -14.53
C ARG A 54 -1.42 -12.76 -14.20
N SER A 55 -0.21 -12.77 -13.68
CA SER A 55 0.49 -13.99 -13.26
C SER A 55 -0.27 -14.72 -12.14
N LEU A 56 -0.76 -13.98 -11.14
CA LEU A 56 -1.56 -14.54 -10.06
C LEU A 56 -2.91 -15.08 -10.57
N ALA A 57 -3.60 -14.35 -11.45
CA ALA A 57 -4.85 -14.81 -12.04
C ALA A 57 -4.65 -16.12 -12.84
N GLN A 58 -3.56 -16.27 -13.57
CA GLN A 58 -3.20 -17.52 -14.25
C GLN A 58 -2.93 -18.65 -13.25
N THR A 59 -2.20 -18.37 -12.17
CA THR A 59 -1.94 -19.35 -11.11
C THR A 59 -3.24 -19.83 -10.47
N VAL A 60 -4.19 -18.93 -10.21
CA VAL A 60 -5.52 -19.28 -9.69
C VAL A 60 -6.29 -20.19 -10.64
N GLN A 61 -6.28 -19.89 -11.95
CA GLN A 61 -6.97 -20.70 -12.97
C GLN A 61 -6.40 -22.12 -13.08
N THR A 62 -5.09 -22.27 -12.90
CA THR A 62 -4.41 -23.58 -13.00
C THR A 62 -4.38 -24.34 -11.68
N ALA A 63 -4.68 -23.71 -10.55
CA ALA A 63 -4.57 -24.31 -9.23
C ALA A 63 -5.58 -25.46 -8.96
N GLY A 64 -6.64 -25.59 -9.75
CA GLY A 64 -7.67 -26.63 -9.59
C GLY A 64 -8.49 -26.52 -8.29
N GLN A 65 -8.37 -25.41 -7.56
CA GLN A 65 -9.06 -25.14 -6.30
C GLN A 65 -9.56 -23.69 -6.28
N PRO A 66 -10.72 -23.42 -5.67
CA PRO A 66 -11.30 -22.08 -5.66
C PRO A 66 -10.50 -21.13 -4.77
N TYR A 67 -10.12 -19.99 -5.34
CA TYR A 67 -9.61 -18.83 -4.62
C TYR A 67 -10.59 -17.68 -4.71
N THR A 68 -10.62 -16.82 -3.70
CA THR A 68 -11.42 -15.61 -3.65
C THR A 68 -10.49 -14.41 -3.75
N LEU A 69 -10.84 -13.43 -4.59
CA LEU A 69 -10.10 -12.16 -4.66
C LEU A 69 -10.48 -11.29 -3.48
N HIS A 70 -9.48 -10.87 -2.70
CA HIS A 70 -9.65 -9.92 -1.61
C HIS A 70 -9.66 -8.47 -2.14
N ASN A 71 -10.34 -7.57 -1.45
CA ASN A 71 -10.50 -6.16 -1.85
C ASN A 71 -9.17 -5.38 -1.94
N THR A 72 -8.11 -5.84 -1.29
CA THR A 72 -6.76 -5.24 -1.34
C THR A 72 -5.89 -5.80 -2.47
N GLY A 73 -6.41 -6.70 -3.32
CA GLY A 73 -5.74 -7.14 -4.56
C GLY A 73 -4.93 -8.43 -4.45
N PHE A 74 -5.10 -9.23 -3.43
CA PHE A 74 -4.53 -10.58 -3.36
C PHE A 74 -5.63 -11.65 -3.39
N TRP A 75 -5.27 -12.89 -3.72
CA TRP A 75 -6.17 -14.03 -3.72
C TRP A 75 -5.98 -14.87 -2.46
N TYR A 76 -7.07 -15.40 -1.90
CA TYR A 76 -6.99 -16.24 -0.72
C TYR A 76 -7.90 -17.46 -0.79
N ARG A 77 -7.57 -18.46 0.00
CA ARG A 77 -8.37 -19.67 0.22
C ARG A 77 -8.15 -20.15 1.65
N ILE A 78 -9.24 -20.28 2.41
CA ILE A 78 -9.19 -20.90 3.73
C ILE A 78 -9.04 -22.42 3.54
N THR A 79 -8.02 -22.99 4.17
CA THR A 79 -7.70 -24.43 4.06
C THR A 79 -8.21 -25.25 5.24
N ARG A 80 -8.31 -24.60 6.41
CA ARG A 80 -8.94 -25.17 7.60
C ARG A 80 -9.84 -24.13 8.22
N ARG A 81 -11.14 -24.43 8.35
CA ARG A 81 -12.12 -23.59 9.04
C ARG A 81 -12.34 -24.06 10.46
N THR A 82 -12.70 -23.14 11.34
CA THR A 82 -13.10 -23.39 12.73
C THR A 82 -14.40 -22.64 13.03
N GLU A 83 -15.08 -23.05 14.09
CA GLU A 83 -16.27 -22.34 14.62
C GLU A 83 -15.91 -21.36 15.74
N LEU A 84 -14.62 -21.15 16.00
CA LEU A 84 -14.13 -20.20 16.99
C LEU A 84 -14.42 -18.76 16.58
N PRO A 85 -14.40 -17.80 17.51
CA PRO A 85 -14.62 -16.38 17.22
C PRO A 85 -13.61 -15.83 16.24
N HIS A 86 -14.02 -14.79 15.48
CA HIS A 86 -13.10 -14.01 14.67
C HIS A 86 -12.05 -13.31 15.54
N LEU A 87 -10.88 -13.11 14.97
CA LEU A 87 -9.81 -12.37 15.63
C LEU A 87 -10.24 -10.93 15.89
N GLN A 88 -9.91 -10.44 17.07
CA GLN A 88 -10.25 -9.08 17.47
C GLN A 88 -9.04 -8.16 17.35
N LYS A 89 -9.29 -6.90 17.03
CA LYS A 89 -8.26 -5.87 17.04
C LYS A 89 -7.55 -5.83 18.41
N GLY A 90 -6.21 -5.78 18.37
CA GLY A 90 -5.38 -5.78 19.57
C GLY A 90 -5.23 -7.15 20.24
N GLN A 91 -5.84 -8.20 19.69
CA GLN A 91 -5.67 -9.55 20.21
C GLN A 91 -4.26 -10.07 19.89
N LEU A 92 -3.60 -10.64 20.91
CA LEU A 92 -2.29 -11.28 20.75
C LEU A 92 -2.49 -12.72 20.28
N VAL A 93 -1.86 -13.08 19.18
CA VAL A 93 -1.95 -14.43 18.58
C VAL A 93 -0.56 -14.90 18.13
N THR A 94 -0.38 -16.20 18.06
CA THR A 94 0.79 -16.80 17.41
C THR A 94 0.48 -17.03 15.94
N LEU A 95 1.18 -16.34 15.05
CA LEU A 95 1.10 -16.51 13.61
C LEU A 95 2.23 -17.43 13.14
N CYS A 96 1.87 -18.58 12.58
CA CYS A 96 2.79 -19.43 11.82
C CYS A 96 2.67 -19.04 10.35
N MET A 97 3.76 -18.60 9.73
CA MET A 97 3.77 -18.13 8.35
C MET A 97 4.89 -18.79 7.54
N LYS A 98 4.52 -19.41 6.42
CA LYS A 98 5.46 -19.96 5.44
C LYS A 98 5.26 -19.27 4.10
N VAL A 99 6.35 -18.72 3.57
CA VAL A 99 6.38 -18.00 2.30
C VAL A 99 7.07 -18.86 1.25
N TYR A 100 6.42 -19.00 0.11
CA TYR A 100 6.91 -19.75 -1.03
C TYR A 100 6.89 -18.89 -2.30
N THR A 101 7.73 -19.23 -3.26
CA THR A 101 7.53 -18.78 -4.65
C THR A 101 6.23 -19.37 -5.19
N LEU A 102 5.75 -18.87 -6.35
CA LEU A 102 4.59 -19.49 -7.03
C LEU A 102 4.87 -20.92 -7.51
N GLN A 103 6.14 -21.31 -7.63
CA GLN A 103 6.61 -22.66 -7.99
C GLN A 103 6.84 -23.58 -6.79
N ASP A 104 6.35 -23.19 -5.60
CA ASP A 104 6.44 -23.98 -4.35
C ASP A 104 7.83 -24.11 -3.72
N THR A 105 8.79 -23.24 -4.07
CA THR A 105 10.06 -23.14 -3.35
C THR A 105 9.87 -22.38 -2.06
N LEU A 106 10.23 -22.96 -0.91
CA LEU A 106 10.17 -22.29 0.40
C LEU A 106 11.24 -21.20 0.49
N LEU A 107 10.82 -19.98 0.83
CA LEU A 107 11.68 -18.81 1.01
C LEU A 107 11.81 -18.42 2.48
N LEU A 108 10.73 -18.55 3.27
CA LEU A 108 10.71 -18.13 4.66
C LEU A 108 9.77 -19.03 5.48
N ASP A 109 10.18 -19.39 6.68
CA ASP A 109 9.38 -20.13 7.67
C ASP A 109 9.52 -19.42 9.02
N THR A 110 8.45 -18.78 9.50
CA THR A 110 8.47 -18.02 10.75
C THR A 110 7.30 -18.36 11.63
N GLN A 111 7.52 -18.24 12.95
CA GLN A 111 6.48 -18.31 13.95
C GLN A 111 6.69 -17.16 14.93
N GLU A 112 5.75 -16.22 14.97
CA GLU A 112 5.86 -15.00 15.73
C GLU A 112 4.58 -14.71 16.51
N SER A 113 4.73 -14.12 17.69
CA SER A 113 3.60 -13.55 18.42
C SER A 113 3.32 -12.15 17.91
N ILE A 114 2.13 -11.94 17.38
CA ILE A 114 1.72 -10.67 16.78
C ILE A 114 0.42 -10.16 17.40
N GLU A 115 0.24 -8.85 17.35
CA GLU A 115 -1.01 -8.20 17.76
C GLU A 115 -1.82 -7.84 16.50
N VAL A 116 -3.06 -8.30 16.42
CA VAL A 116 -3.95 -8.10 15.25
C VAL A 116 -4.15 -6.59 14.97
N GLU A 117 -4.03 -6.18 13.70
CA GLU A 117 -4.11 -4.79 13.20
C GLU A 117 -2.96 -3.86 13.63
N LYS A 118 -1.84 -4.37 14.10
CA LYS A 118 -0.64 -3.56 14.44
C LYS A 118 0.37 -3.42 13.30
N ARG A 119 0.06 -3.93 12.12
CA ARG A 119 0.94 -3.87 10.93
C ARG A 119 2.34 -4.42 11.20
N GLN A 120 2.39 -5.60 11.78
CA GLN A 120 3.64 -6.28 12.14
C GLN A 120 4.10 -7.27 11.07
N THR A 121 3.27 -7.51 10.04
CA THR A 121 3.56 -8.43 8.95
C THR A 121 3.42 -7.74 7.58
N VAL A 122 3.40 -8.50 6.50
CA VAL A 122 3.16 -7.95 5.16
C VAL A 122 1.70 -7.49 5.01
N LYS A 123 1.49 -6.48 4.18
CA LYS A 123 0.18 -5.82 4.01
C LYS A 123 -0.98 -6.80 3.76
N ALA A 124 -0.75 -7.83 2.94
CA ALA A 124 -1.77 -8.83 2.65
C ALA A 124 -2.20 -9.60 3.89
N VAL A 125 -1.24 -10.07 4.71
CA VAL A 125 -1.52 -10.82 5.94
C VAL A 125 -2.19 -9.93 6.97
N ASP A 126 -1.66 -8.72 7.23
CA ASP A 126 -2.25 -7.78 8.17
C ASP A 126 -3.71 -7.41 7.84
N SER A 127 -4.03 -7.26 6.55
CA SER A 127 -5.40 -6.95 6.11
C SER A 127 -6.35 -8.16 6.16
N PHE A 128 -5.82 -9.39 6.11
CA PHE A 128 -6.61 -10.61 6.12
C PHE A 128 -6.86 -11.17 7.52
N LEU A 129 -5.94 -10.94 8.47
CA LEU A 129 -6.06 -11.46 9.84
C LEU A 129 -7.41 -11.16 10.52
N PRO A 130 -8.02 -9.96 10.41
CA PRO A 130 -9.32 -9.69 11.01
C PRO A 130 -10.48 -10.54 10.45
N GLU A 131 -10.33 -11.07 9.23
CA GLU A 131 -11.33 -11.95 8.61
C GLU A 131 -11.18 -13.40 9.04
N MET A 132 -10.04 -13.76 9.64
CA MET A 132 -9.75 -15.09 10.14
C MET A 132 -10.35 -15.34 11.52
N ARG A 133 -10.50 -16.61 11.82
CA ARG A 133 -10.88 -17.10 13.15
C ARG A 133 -9.66 -17.74 13.82
N MET A 134 -9.75 -17.88 15.14
CA MET A 134 -8.73 -18.62 15.88
C MET A 134 -8.61 -20.06 15.35
N ASP A 135 -7.39 -20.57 15.29
CA ASP A 135 -7.03 -21.91 14.77
C ASP A 135 -7.40 -22.16 13.29
N GLU A 136 -7.74 -21.13 12.52
CA GLU A 136 -7.89 -21.23 11.08
C GLU A 136 -6.53 -21.24 10.36
N SER A 137 -6.54 -21.84 9.16
CA SER A 137 -5.40 -21.79 8.24
C SER A 137 -5.85 -21.35 6.87
N ALA A 138 -5.02 -20.58 6.20
CA ALA A 138 -5.28 -20.08 4.85
C ALA A 138 -4.03 -20.09 3.97
N VAL A 139 -4.28 -20.08 2.66
CA VAL A 139 -3.26 -19.87 1.63
C VAL A 139 -3.61 -18.58 0.89
N LEU A 140 -2.66 -17.67 0.82
CA LEU A 140 -2.75 -16.40 0.10
C LEU A 140 -1.81 -16.45 -1.11
N LEU A 141 -2.26 -15.96 -2.26
CA LEU A 141 -1.43 -15.66 -3.42
C LEU A 141 -1.32 -14.13 -3.51
N VAL A 142 -0.14 -13.61 -3.25
CA VAL A 142 0.07 -12.19 -2.94
C VAL A 142 0.99 -11.57 -3.98
N PRO A 143 0.55 -10.47 -4.64
CA PRO A 143 1.41 -9.72 -5.52
C PRO A 143 2.51 -9.00 -4.73
N TRP A 144 3.65 -8.80 -5.34
CA TRP A 144 4.83 -8.20 -4.72
C TRP A 144 4.53 -6.89 -3.97
N TYR A 145 3.63 -6.04 -4.48
CA TYR A 145 3.28 -4.73 -3.88
C TYR A 145 2.39 -4.84 -2.62
N CYS A 146 1.83 -6.02 -2.34
CA CYS A 146 1.14 -6.35 -1.08
C CYS A 146 1.96 -7.28 -0.17
N ALA A 147 3.15 -7.72 -0.63
CA ALA A 147 4.07 -8.59 0.06
C ALA A 147 5.34 -7.84 0.47
N TYR A 148 6.49 -8.17 -0.12
CA TYR A 148 7.81 -7.66 0.28
C TYR A 148 8.32 -6.51 -0.60
N GLY A 149 7.51 -6.05 -1.56
CA GLY A 149 7.75 -4.82 -2.31
C GLY A 149 8.89 -4.86 -3.31
N GLN A 150 9.44 -3.67 -3.55
CA GLN A 150 10.49 -3.42 -4.54
C GLN A 150 11.87 -3.85 -4.07
N THR A 151 12.06 -4.02 -2.78
CA THR A 151 13.37 -4.34 -2.18
C THR A 151 13.51 -5.80 -1.80
N GLY A 152 12.39 -6.52 -1.65
CA GLY A 152 12.41 -7.86 -1.08
C GLY A 152 12.83 -7.84 0.39
N THR A 153 13.16 -9.01 0.94
CA THR A 153 13.77 -9.15 2.28
C THR A 153 14.41 -10.53 2.43
N GLY A 154 15.60 -10.59 3.04
CA GLY A 154 16.33 -11.84 3.23
C GLY A 154 16.47 -12.63 1.93
N GLU A 155 15.91 -13.83 1.88
CA GLU A 155 15.91 -14.70 0.69
C GLU A 155 14.80 -14.41 -0.32
N ILE A 156 13.92 -13.45 -0.02
CA ILE A 156 12.81 -13.07 -0.91
C ILE A 156 13.27 -11.96 -1.86
N PRO A 157 13.32 -12.23 -3.17
CA PRO A 157 13.79 -11.25 -4.15
C PRO A 157 12.89 -10.01 -4.25
N PRO A 158 13.40 -8.90 -4.81
CA PRO A 158 12.59 -7.77 -5.24
C PRO A 158 11.51 -8.18 -6.24
N TYR A 159 10.33 -7.57 -6.15
CA TYR A 159 9.18 -7.78 -7.06
C TYR A 159 8.68 -9.23 -7.11
N GLU A 160 8.97 -10.06 -6.11
CA GLU A 160 8.53 -11.46 -6.09
C GLU A 160 7.06 -11.58 -5.68
N ASN A 161 6.26 -12.24 -6.53
CA ASN A 161 4.91 -12.68 -6.19
C ASN A 161 5.01 -13.96 -5.36
N VAL A 162 4.35 -13.99 -4.21
CA VAL A 162 4.55 -15.06 -3.24
C VAL A 162 3.25 -15.81 -2.94
N LYS A 163 3.40 -17.07 -2.58
CA LYS A 163 2.36 -17.89 -1.95
C LYS A 163 2.65 -17.96 -0.45
N ILE A 164 1.74 -17.42 0.37
CA ILE A 164 1.88 -17.40 1.82
C ILE A 164 0.89 -18.38 2.42
N LYS A 165 1.38 -19.34 3.20
CA LYS A 165 0.55 -20.19 4.05
C LYS A 165 0.59 -19.66 5.46
N ILE A 166 -0.57 -19.38 6.03
CA ILE A 166 -0.72 -18.88 7.39
C ILE A 166 -1.59 -19.81 8.23
N GLU A 167 -1.24 -19.89 9.48
CA GLU A 167 -2.01 -20.55 10.53
C GLU A 167 -1.98 -19.68 11.77
N VAL A 168 -3.15 -19.38 12.31
CA VAL A 168 -3.30 -18.62 13.56
C VAL A 168 -3.45 -19.59 14.71
N LYS A 169 -2.74 -19.38 15.81
CA LYS A 169 -2.82 -20.19 17.05
C LYS A 169 -2.97 -19.32 18.29
N HIS A 170 -3.50 -19.92 19.33
CA HIS A 170 -3.47 -19.29 20.64
C HIS A 170 -2.04 -18.94 21.06
N ASN A 171 -1.88 -17.78 21.68
CA ASN A 171 -0.63 -17.42 22.33
C ASN A 171 -0.68 -18.02 23.76
N TYR A 172 0.16 -19.03 23.99
CA TYR A 172 0.29 -19.67 25.30
C TYR A 172 1.38 -18.98 26.13
#